data_66c5bd9b8adc169c8476e9f336d12c5a
#
_entry.id   66c5bd9b8adc169c8476e9f336d12c5a
#
_cell.length_a   1.000
_cell.length_b   1.000
_cell.length_c   1.000
_cell.angle_alpha   90.00
_cell.angle_beta   90.00
_cell.angle_gamma   90.00
#
_symmetry.space_group_name_H-M   'P 1'
#
loop_
_entity.id
_entity.type
_entity.pdbx_description
1 polymer ?
#
loop_
_entity_poly.entity_id
_entity_poly.type
_entity_poly.pdbx_seq_one_letter_code
_entity_poly.pdbx_strand_id
1 'polypeptide(L)'
;DSEKLPFVENKSLFPAFVDLIIRWNMKIRAIATLLFILFSISAFGQGRAKISGYIRDADGNPLDLVNIRVKNTLNGTMSNEKGHYSLSVATGDSVTLIYSCLGYNKAERILPQVTKDMRLNVQMNYTSLELGEVVATAIRKQTTTLETLNADRVKLLPDPAGGSIESLVVTFAGVTSNNELSSQYSVRGGSYDENIVYVNGLEVFRPLLIRSGQQEGLSFINPDMTEAVNFSAGGFEARYGDKMSSVLDITYKKPKGFEGSASASLLGANAYVGSSSGKFTQVTGFRYKTGRSLLKTTDTDAEYDPNFIDLQTYMTYQLAPKWEINFLGNLAINNYKFIPHTRETSFGTATNAKKFKVFMSGQERDKFETLFGALTLKHNLNDNTELGLQASAFTSKEEEGYDIAGDYWLGDAAEEGGGEIQ
;
A
#
# COMPACT_ATOMS: atom_id res chain seq x y z
N ASP A 1 -39.08 -26.14 40.04
CA ASP A 1 -39.63 -25.21 39.07
C ASP A 1 -38.56 -24.27 38.62
N SER A 2 -37.93 -24.65 37.52
CA SER A 2 -36.92 -23.83 36.81
C SER A 2 -37.55 -23.29 35.56
N GLU A 3 -37.92 -22.01 35.57
CA GLU A 3 -38.38 -21.29 34.37
C GLU A 3 -37.24 -21.15 33.39
N LYS A 4 -37.40 -21.78 32.21
CA LYS A 4 -36.54 -21.54 31.05
C LYS A 4 -36.97 -20.23 30.36
N LEU A 5 -36.11 -19.23 30.36
CA LEU A 5 -36.24 -18.04 29.54
C LEU A 5 -36.18 -18.42 28.04
N PRO A 6 -37.02 -17.86 27.17
CA PRO A 6 -36.99 -18.15 25.75
C PRO A 6 -35.76 -17.50 25.07
N PHE A 7 -35.05 -18.32 24.34
CA PHE A 7 -33.93 -17.92 23.49
C PHE A 7 -34.49 -17.10 22.31
N VAL A 8 -34.24 -15.83 22.28
CA VAL A 8 -34.58 -14.96 21.14
C VAL A 8 -33.56 -15.17 20.05
N GLU A 9 -33.96 -15.91 19.04
CA GLU A 9 -33.19 -16.13 17.81
C GLU A 9 -33.08 -14.81 17.04
N ASN A 10 -31.97 -14.12 17.19
CA ASN A 10 -31.66 -12.90 16.45
C ASN A 10 -31.27 -13.27 15.02
N LYS A 11 -32.25 -13.34 14.12
CA LYS A 11 -32.01 -13.55 12.69
C LYS A 11 -31.26 -12.35 12.14
N SER A 12 -29.96 -12.52 11.93
CA SER A 12 -29.12 -11.50 11.29
C SER A 12 -29.68 -11.16 9.88
N LEU A 13 -29.87 -9.89 9.61
CA LEU A 13 -30.29 -9.34 8.31
C LEU A 13 -29.29 -9.64 7.17
N PHE A 14 -28.13 -10.14 7.50
CA PHE A 14 -27.03 -10.39 6.57
C PHE A 14 -27.30 -11.53 5.55
N PRO A 15 -27.91 -12.68 5.89
CA PRO A 15 -28.27 -13.69 4.90
C PRO A 15 -29.29 -13.20 3.89
N ALA A 16 -30.23 -12.36 4.32
CA ALA A 16 -31.24 -11.77 3.44
C ALA A 16 -30.63 -10.77 2.44
N PHE A 17 -29.59 -10.04 2.85
CA PHE A 17 -28.89 -9.09 1.97
C PHE A 17 -28.00 -9.82 0.95
N VAL A 18 -27.36 -10.90 1.35
CA VAL A 18 -26.56 -11.76 0.45
C VAL A 18 -27.45 -12.48 -0.54
N ASP A 19 -28.61 -13.00 -0.10
CA ASP A 19 -29.60 -13.64 -0.97
C ASP A 19 -30.24 -12.62 -1.94
N LEU A 20 -30.44 -11.39 -1.53
CA LEU A 20 -30.90 -10.29 -2.39
C LEU A 20 -29.87 -9.95 -3.47
N ILE A 21 -28.58 -9.93 -3.14
CA ILE A 21 -27.49 -9.71 -4.11
C ILE A 21 -27.35 -10.89 -5.08
N ILE A 22 -27.49 -12.11 -4.59
CA ILE A 22 -27.42 -13.32 -5.44
C ILE A 22 -28.66 -13.45 -6.33
N ARG A 23 -29.84 -13.08 -5.86
CA ARG A 23 -31.10 -13.08 -6.62
C ARG A 23 -31.28 -11.87 -7.54
N TRP A 24 -30.43 -10.87 -7.46
CA TRP A 24 -30.47 -9.72 -8.37
C TRP A 24 -29.92 -10.09 -9.76
N ASN A 25 -30.60 -11.08 -10.28
CA ASN A 25 -31.00 -11.42 -11.64
C ASN A 25 -30.00 -11.34 -12.80
N MET A 26 -30.08 -12.46 -13.58
CA MET A 26 -29.50 -12.60 -14.94
C MET A 26 -29.66 -11.36 -15.84
N LYS A 27 -30.68 -10.53 -15.65
CA LYS A 27 -30.87 -9.27 -16.40
C LYS A 27 -29.80 -8.23 -16.11
N ILE A 28 -29.37 -8.07 -14.85
CA ILE A 28 -28.28 -7.13 -14.50
C ILE A 28 -26.93 -7.70 -14.94
N ARG A 29 -26.72 -9.01 -14.83
CA ARG A 29 -25.53 -9.64 -15.40
C ARG A 29 -25.46 -9.46 -16.91
N ALA A 30 -26.58 -9.61 -17.61
CA ALA A 30 -26.68 -9.38 -19.05
C ALA A 30 -26.43 -7.89 -19.41
N ILE A 31 -26.95 -6.94 -18.63
CA ILE A 31 -26.70 -5.50 -18.81
C ILE A 31 -25.25 -5.15 -18.50
N ALA A 32 -24.67 -5.69 -17.41
CA ALA A 32 -23.28 -5.49 -17.08
C ALA A 32 -22.33 -6.09 -18.13
N THR A 33 -22.65 -7.27 -18.65
CA THR A 33 -21.90 -7.91 -19.74
C THR A 33 -22.04 -7.12 -21.04
N LEU A 34 -23.22 -6.61 -21.34
CA LEU A 34 -23.46 -5.76 -22.51
C LEU A 34 -22.74 -4.42 -22.40
N LEU A 35 -22.73 -3.78 -21.22
CA LEU A 35 -21.97 -2.57 -20.94
C LEU A 35 -20.45 -2.82 -21.02
N PHE A 36 -19.98 -3.97 -20.53
CA PHE A 36 -18.58 -4.38 -20.64
C PHE A 36 -18.16 -4.63 -22.09
N ILE A 37 -19.03 -5.25 -22.92
CA ILE A 37 -18.82 -5.46 -24.34
C ILE A 37 -18.84 -4.11 -25.09
N LEU A 38 -19.77 -3.21 -24.78
CA LEU A 38 -19.85 -1.85 -25.36
C LEU A 38 -18.63 -1.01 -24.98
N PHE A 39 -18.14 -1.14 -23.74
CA PHE A 39 -16.91 -0.47 -23.29
C PHE A 39 -15.66 -1.05 -24.00
N SER A 40 -15.64 -2.35 -24.25
CA SER A 40 -14.55 -3.02 -24.98
C SER A 40 -14.49 -2.62 -26.45
N ILE A 41 -15.61 -2.31 -27.09
CA ILE A 41 -15.67 -1.86 -28.49
C ILE A 41 -15.18 -0.42 -28.64
N SER A 42 -15.29 0.41 -27.59
CA SER A 42 -14.78 1.81 -27.61
C SER A 42 -13.24 1.91 -27.54
N ALA A 43 -12.54 0.81 -27.24
CA ALA A 43 -11.08 0.79 -27.12
C ALA A 43 -10.33 0.58 -28.44
N PHE A 44 -11.03 0.37 -29.56
CA PHE A 44 -10.40 0.16 -30.88
C PHE A 44 -10.54 1.40 -31.74
N GLY A 45 -9.48 2.20 -31.85
CA GLY A 45 -9.39 3.19 -32.91
C GLY A 45 -8.56 4.44 -32.67
N GLN A 46 -7.59 4.46 -31.75
CA GLN A 46 -6.60 5.54 -31.79
C GLN A 46 -5.62 5.30 -32.95
N GLY A 47 -5.75 6.09 -34.03
CA GLY A 47 -4.78 6.14 -35.09
C GLY A 47 -3.39 6.41 -34.51
N ARG A 48 -2.33 5.86 -35.11
CA ARG A 48 -0.94 6.14 -34.72
C ARG A 48 -0.24 6.88 -35.85
N ALA A 49 0.54 7.88 -35.48
CA ALA A 49 1.42 8.59 -36.39
C ALA A 49 2.88 8.38 -35.97
N LYS A 50 3.76 8.34 -36.95
CA LYS A 50 5.18 8.14 -36.76
C LYS A 50 5.91 9.48 -36.79
N ILE A 51 6.59 9.83 -35.70
CA ILE A 51 7.50 10.98 -35.65
C ILE A 51 8.92 10.46 -35.81
N SER A 52 9.64 10.96 -36.83
CA SER A 52 11.03 10.54 -37.08
C SER A 52 11.88 11.77 -37.37
N GLY A 53 13.19 11.67 -37.22
CA GLY A 53 14.11 12.77 -37.51
C GLY A 53 15.52 12.49 -37.10
N TYR A 54 16.36 13.50 -37.18
CA TYR A 54 17.74 13.45 -36.79
C TYR A 54 18.03 14.40 -35.65
N ILE A 55 18.86 13.96 -34.72
CA ILE A 55 19.35 14.77 -33.60
C ILE A 55 20.81 15.06 -33.83
N ARG A 56 21.19 16.34 -33.71
CA ARG A 56 22.53 16.84 -33.91
C ARG A 56 22.94 17.73 -32.75
N ASP A 57 24.25 17.85 -32.53
CA ASP A 57 24.81 18.86 -31.61
C ASP A 57 24.84 20.26 -32.27
N ALA A 58 25.39 21.24 -31.55
CA ALA A 58 25.57 22.60 -32.03
C ALA A 58 26.53 22.71 -33.22
N ASP A 59 27.46 21.76 -33.34
CA ASP A 59 28.46 21.70 -34.39
C ASP A 59 27.98 20.91 -35.63
N GLY A 60 26.76 20.36 -35.56
CA GLY A 60 26.12 19.62 -36.63
C GLY A 60 26.44 18.11 -36.63
N ASN A 61 27.18 17.58 -35.65
CA ASN A 61 27.49 16.15 -35.55
C ASN A 61 26.24 15.37 -35.10
N PRO A 62 26.04 14.14 -35.59
CA PRO A 62 24.95 13.30 -35.16
C PRO A 62 25.12 12.87 -33.67
N LEU A 63 24.04 12.89 -32.91
CA LEU A 63 24.02 12.45 -31.53
C LEU A 63 23.35 11.08 -31.43
N ASP A 64 24.10 10.09 -30.96
CA ASP A 64 23.59 8.77 -30.61
C ASP A 64 23.12 8.69 -29.16
N LEU A 65 22.39 7.64 -28.81
CA LEU A 65 21.92 7.36 -27.45
C LEU A 65 21.13 8.50 -26.79
N VAL A 66 20.61 9.44 -27.58
CA VAL A 66 19.67 10.42 -27.04
C VAL A 66 18.38 9.73 -26.69
N ASN A 67 17.92 9.87 -25.46
CA ASN A 67 16.63 9.36 -25.00
C ASN A 67 15.53 10.35 -25.43
N ILE A 68 14.57 9.87 -26.22
CA ILE A 68 13.40 10.61 -26.68
C ILE A 68 12.14 10.00 -26.03
N ARG A 69 11.41 10.74 -25.27
CA ARG A 69 10.17 10.26 -24.64
C ARG A 69 9.02 11.24 -24.77
N VAL A 70 7.81 10.70 -24.80
CA VAL A 70 6.60 11.50 -24.66
C VAL A 70 6.41 11.87 -23.20
N LYS A 71 6.27 13.18 -22.91
CA LYS A 71 6.07 13.71 -21.55
C LYS A 71 4.91 13.02 -20.84
N ASN A 72 5.10 12.63 -19.60
CA ASN A 72 4.13 11.94 -18.75
C ASN A 72 3.66 10.56 -19.25
N THR A 73 4.45 9.89 -20.11
CA THR A 73 4.17 8.53 -20.57
C THR A 73 5.44 7.66 -20.52
N LEU A 74 5.26 6.35 -20.66
CA LEU A 74 6.36 5.39 -20.83
C LEU A 74 6.77 5.22 -22.30
N ASN A 75 6.10 5.91 -23.23
CA ASN A 75 6.40 5.79 -24.65
C ASN A 75 7.64 6.60 -25.00
N GLY A 76 8.68 5.93 -25.50
CA GLY A 76 9.96 6.53 -25.85
C GLY A 76 10.78 5.69 -26.80
N THR A 77 11.89 6.24 -27.28
CA THR A 77 12.86 5.63 -28.16
C THR A 77 14.24 6.23 -27.94
N MET A 78 15.29 5.68 -28.55
CA MET A 78 16.63 6.26 -28.54
C MET A 78 17.11 6.52 -29.97
N SER A 79 17.99 7.52 -30.13
CA SER A 79 18.67 7.76 -31.39
C SER A 79 19.79 6.73 -31.63
N ASN A 80 20.04 6.41 -32.91
CA ASN A 80 21.14 5.55 -33.31
C ASN A 80 22.43 6.35 -33.60
N GLU A 81 23.52 5.65 -33.98
CA GLU A 81 24.82 6.22 -34.29
C GLU A 81 24.79 7.36 -35.35
N LYS A 82 23.77 7.40 -36.20
CA LYS A 82 23.58 8.46 -37.21
C LYS A 82 22.68 9.61 -36.67
N GLY A 83 22.35 9.57 -35.39
CA GLY A 83 21.41 10.51 -34.75
C GLY A 83 19.95 10.34 -35.14
N HIS A 84 19.60 9.28 -35.88
CA HIS A 84 18.25 9.04 -36.37
C HIS A 84 17.38 8.41 -35.25
N TYR A 85 16.16 8.91 -35.10
CA TYR A 85 15.15 8.33 -34.21
C TYR A 85 13.80 8.16 -34.91
N SER A 86 12.95 7.30 -34.34
CA SER A 86 11.61 7.03 -34.80
C SER A 86 10.73 6.60 -33.63
N LEU A 87 9.62 7.32 -33.44
CA LEU A 87 8.70 7.12 -32.33
C LEU A 87 7.26 7.13 -32.84
N SER A 88 6.45 6.16 -32.43
CA SER A 88 5.03 6.07 -32.77
C SER A 88 4.20 6.67 -31.64
N VAL A 89 3.35 7.67 -31.94
CA VAL A 89 2.47 8.37 -30.99
C VAL A 89 1.02 8.25 -31.40
N ALA A 90 0.09 8.39 -30.46
CA ALA A 90 -1.33 8.47 -30.75
C ALA A 90 -1.65 9.75 -31.53
N THR A 91 -2.58 9.67 -32.49
CA THR A 91 -3.06 10.83 -33.26
C THR A 91 -4.19 11.52 -32.49
N GLY A 92 -4.29 12.85 -32.68
CA GLY A 92 -5.42 13.65 -32.20
C GLY A 92 -5.07 14.65 -31.10
N ASP A 93 -4.15 14.31 -30.19
CA ASP A 93 -3.80 15.15 -29.03
C ASP A 93 -2.47 15.89 -29.24
N SER A 94 -2.22 16.89 -28.37
CA SER A 94 -0.93 17.55 -28.31
C SER A 94 0.12 16.62 -27.68
N VAL A 95 1.27 16.50 -28.32
CA VAL A 95 2.37 15.66 -27.88
C VAL A 95 3.58 16.51 -27.53
N THR A 96 4.09 16.40 -26.32
CA THR A 96 5.37 17.01 -25.93
C THR A 96 6.46 15.95 -25.90
N LEU A 97 7.47 16.14 -26.73
CA LEU A 97 8.65 15.27 -26.77
C LEU A 97 9.79 15.88 -25.95
N ILE A 98 10.39 15.07 -25.10
CA ILE A 98 11.56 15.43 -24.28
C ILE A 98 12.75 14.66 -24.82
N TYR A 99 13.82 15.39 -25.15
CA TYR A 99 15.09 14.87 -25.63
C TYR A 99 16.13 15.05 -24.51
N SER A 100 16.81 14.00 -24.12
CA SER A 100 17.84 14.04 -23.07
C SER A 100 19.03 13.18 -23.43
N CYS A 101 20.23 13.75 -23.26
CA CYS A 101 21.52 13.10 -23.45
C CYS A 101 22.51 13.61 -22.40
N LEU A 102 23.42 12.76 -21.97
CA LEU A 102 24.47 13.15 -21.03
C LEU A 102 25.40 14.20 -21.66
N GLY A 103 25.66 15.28 -20.96
CA GLY A 103 26.49 16.38 -21.46
C GLY A 103 25.74 17.42 -22.31
N TYR A 104 24.43 17.27 -22.50
CA TYR A 104 23.60 18.17 -23.29
C TYR A 104 22.42 18.71 -22.50
N ASN A 105 22.01 19.94 -22.81
CA ASN A 105 20.80 20.53 -22.24
C ASN A 105 19.56 19.78 -22.76
N LYS A 106 18.62 19.50 -21.85
CA LYS A 106 17.33 18.91 -22.25
C LYS A 106 16.59 19.83 -23.24
N ALA A 107 16.12 19.25 -24.34
CA ALA A 107 15.29 19.95 -25.30
C ALA A 107 13.84 19.43 -25.22
N GLU A 108 12.87 20.35 -25.19
CA GLU A 108 11.45 19.99 -25.28
C GLU A 108 10.88 20.54 -26.60
N ARG A 109 10.00 19.74 -27.24
CA ARG A 109 9.27 20.15 -28.45
C ARG A 109 7.80 19.80 -28.26
N ILE A 110 6.97 20.85 -28.33
CA ILE A 110 5.50 20.74 -28.21
C ILE A 110 4.93 20.65 -29.62
N LEU A 111 4.21 19.59 -29.88
CA LEU A 111 3.48 19.36 -31.13
C LEU A 111 1.99 19.51 -30.82
N PRO A 112 1.34 20.61 -31.23
CA PRO A 112 -0.02 20.92 -30.79
C PRO A 112 -1.06 19.92 -31.25
N GLN A 113 -0.85 19.27 -32.41
CA GLN A 113 -1.69 18.19 -32.91
C GLN A 113 -0.91 17.31 -33.88
N VAL A 114 -0.86 16.01 -33.61
CA VAL A 114 -0.23 15.04 -34.50
C VAL A 114 -1.32 14.25 -35.23
N THR A 115 -1.50 14.51 -36.54
CA THR A 115 -2.55 13.86 -37.36
C THR A 115 -2.00 12.87 -38.38
N LYS A 116 -0.72 12.98 -38.74
CA LYS A 116 -0.03 12.16 -39.74
C LYS A 116 1.44 12.03 -39.41
N ASP A 117 2.10 11.14 -40.11
CA ASP A 117 3.56 10.97 -40.02
C ASP A 117 4.28 12.30 -40.30
N MET A 118 5.26 12.61 -39.47
CA MET A 118 6.01 13.84 -39.57
C MET A 118 7.48 13.64 -39.29
N ARG A 119 8.28 14.59 -39.85
CA ARG A 119 9.72 14.61 -39.62
C ARG A 119 10.06 15.80 -38.73
N LEU A 120 10.79 15.54 -37.64
CA LEU A 120 11.20 16.55 -36.67
C LEU A 120 12.69 16.38 -36.35
N ASN A 121 13.53 17.30 -36.88
CA ASN A 121 14.94 17.34 -36.53
C ASN A 121 15.15 18.23 -35.31
N VAL A 122 16.05 17.84 -34.42
CA VAL A 122 16.32 18.54 -33.17
C VAL A 122 17.82 18.78 -33.05
N GLN A 123 18.16 20.01 -32.67
CA GLN A 123 19.51 20.37 -32.25
C GLN A 123 19.58 20.47 -30.75
N MET A 124 20.61 19.87 -30.16
CA MET A 124 20.90 19.91 -28.73
C MET A 124 22.18 20.69 -28.47
N ASN A 125 22.16 21.59 -27.51
CA ASN A 125 23.31 22.37 -27.10
C ASN A 125 24.02 21.67 -25.95
N TYR A 126 25.35 21.78 -25.91
CA TYR A 126 26.16 21.32 -24.79
C TYR A 126 25.66 21.96 -23.51
N THR A 127 25.63 21.18 -22.45
CA THR A 127 25.55 21.75 -21.12
C THR A 127 26.89 22.44 -20.87
N SER A 128 26.96 23.76 -20.96
CA SER A 128 28.08 24.49 -20.39
C SER A 128 28.00 24.19 -18.88
N LEU A 129 28.90 23.35 -18.41
CA LEU A 129 29.34 23.38 -17.03
C LEU A 129 30.17 24.66 -16.90
N GLU A 130 29.53 25.83 -16.92
CA GLU A 130 30.03 26.87 -16.06
C GLU A 130 30.02 26.23 -14.67
N LEU A 131 31.19 25.97 -14.13
CA LEU A 131 31.41 25.92 -12.71
C LEU A 131 31.01 27.30 -12.19
N GLY A 132 29.70 27.58 -12.24
CA GLY A 132 29.14 28.68 -11.50
C GLY A 132 29.63 28.47 -10.09
N GLU A 133 30.29 29.51 -9.59
CA GLU A 133 30.61 29.71 -8.21
C GLU A 133 29.61 28.87 -7.40
N VAL A 134 30.13 27.87 -6.69
CA VAL A 134 29.32 27.12 -5.74
C VAL A 134 28.91 28.16 -4.72
N VAL A 135 27.89 28.94 -5.02
CA VAL A 135 27.07 29.54 -4.00
C VAL A 135 26.52 28.30 -3.28
N ALA A 136 27.26 27.91 -2.26
CA ALA A 136 26.73 27.12 -1.18
C ALA A 136 25.59 27.98 -0.62
N THR A 137 24.47 28.00 -1.33
CA THR A 137 23.21 28.19 -0.69
C THR A 137 23.23 27.03 0.30
N ALA A 138 23.67 27.34 1.51
CA ALA A 138 23.40 26.52 2.65
C ALA A 138 21.87 26.36 2.55
N ILE A 139 21.43 25.31 1.85
CA ILE A 139 20.11 24.76 2.08
C ILE A 139 20.21 24.53 3.56
N ARG A 140 19.61 25.44 4.32
CA ARG A 140 19.45 25.34 5.74
C ARG A 140 18.71 24.01 5.86
N LYS A 141 19.52 22.95 6.00
CA LYS A 141 19.03 21.61 6.21
C LYS A 141 18.08 21.81 7.35
N GLN A 142 16.78 21.78 7.03
CA GLN A 142 15.79 21.94 8.07
C GLN A 142 16.26 21.00 9.15
N THR A 143 16.42 21.50 10.36
CA THR A 143 16.90 20.75 11.52
C THR A 143 15.90 19.68 11.96
N THR A 144 15.07 19.24 11.04
CA THR A 144 14.17 18.11 11.23
C THR A 144 14.98 16.83 11.01
N THR A 145 14.95 15.98 11.98
CA THR A 145 15.51 14.62 11.91
C THR A 145 14.63 13.69 11.06
N LEU A 146 13.54 14.23 10.48
CA LEU A 146 12.65 13.49 9.58
C LEU A 146 13.32 13.26 8.23
N GLU A 147 13.52 12.01 7.88
CA GLU A 147 13.97 11.59 6.55
C GLU A 147 12.78 11.26 5.68
N THR A 148 12.72 11.88 4.50
CA THR A 148 11.65 11.62 3.53
C THR A 148 12.00 10.42 2.66
N LEU A 149 11.12 9.45 2.63
CA LEU A 149 11.19 8.23 1.85
C LEU A 149 10.23 8.28 0.67
N ASN A 150 10.65 7.72 -0.44
CA ASN A 150 9.74 7.50 -1.57
C ASN A 150 8.89 6.25 -1.30
N ALA A 151 7.59 6.41 -1.19
CA ALA A 151 6.63 5.33 -0.97
C ALA A 151 6.67 4.25 -2.07
N ASP A 152 7.02 4.60 -3.31
CA ASP A 152 7.11 3.63 -4.42
C ASP A 152 8.20 2.57 -4.20
N ARG A 153 9.17 2.83 -3.32
CA ARG A 153 10.21 1.84 -2.95
C ARG A 153 9.64 0.62 -2.24
N VAL A 154 8.48 0.73 -1.62
CA VAL A 154 7.78 -0.42 -1.00
C VAL A 154 7.57 -1.55 -2.02
N LYS A 155 7.27 -1.20 -3.28
CA LYS A 155 7.05 -2.17 -4.37
C LYS A 155 8.31 -2.93 -4.78
N LEU A 156 9.48 -2.43 -4.39
CA LEU A 156 10.79 -3.03 -4.72
C LEU A 156 11.33 -3.91 -3.60
N LEU A 157 10.74 -3.84 -2.40
CA LEU A 157 11.16 -4.65 -1.27
C LEU A 157 10.58 -6.06 -1.39
N PRO A 158 11.39 -7.09 -1.13
CA PRO A 158 10.88 -8.45 -0.97
C PRO A 158 10.17 -8.55 0.39
N ASP A 159 8.89 -8.22 0.42
CA ASP A 159 8.07 -8.32 1.63
C ASP A 159 7.14 -9.53 1.52
N PRO A 160 7.39 -10.60 2.28
CA PRO A 160 6.52 -11.78 2.29
C PRO A 160 5.13 -11.47 2.82
N ALA A 161 4.97 -10.36 3.55
CA ALA A 161 3.68 -9.89 4.04
C ALA A 161 2.88 -9.07 3.01
N GLY A 162 3.39 -8.84 1.79
CA GLY A 162 2.67 -8.19 0.69
C GLY A 162 2.84 -6.67 0.61
N GLY A 163 3.95 -6.14 1.10
CA GLY A 163 4.35 -4.73 0.98
C GLY A 163 3.68 -3.83 2.02
N SER A 164 4.45 -3.40 3.00
CA SER A 164 4.03 -2.41 4.00
C SER A 164 4.99 -1.22 4.02
N ILE A 165 4.52 -0.07 4.47
CA ILE A 165 5.40 1.10 4.70
C ILE A 165 6.40 0.78 5.83
N GLU A 166 5.99 -0.02 6.80
CA GLU A 166 6.82 -0.43 7.93
C GLU A 166 8.02 -1.27 7.48
N SER A 167 7.87 -2.11 6.46
CA SER A 167 9.00 -2.86 5.89
C SER A 167 10.05 -1.92 5.26
N LEU A 168 9.63 -0.78 4.72
CA LEU A 168 10.55 0.26 4.27
C LEU A 168 11.27 0.92 5.46
N VAL A 169 10.55 1.16 6.56
CA VAL A 169 11.12 1.75 7.78
C VAL A 169 12.19 0.84 8.41
N VAL A 170 12.03 -0.48 8.33
CA VAL A 170 13.03 -1.45 8.83
C VAL A 170 14.37 -1.36 8.11
N THR A 171 14.42 -0.75 6.91
CA THR A 171 15.70 -0.52 6.22
C THR A 171 16.57 0.58 6.84
N PHE A 172 16.05 1.32 7.83
CA PHE A 172 16.81 2.39 8.50
C PHE A 172 17.71 1.88 9.61
N ALA A 173 18.80 2.61 9.82
CA ALA A 173 19.72 2.31 10.91
C ALA A 173 19.02 2.43 12.29
N GLY A 174 19.17 1.41 13.11
CA GLY A 174 18.59 1.35 14.45
C GLY A 174 17.11 0.94 14.47
N VAL A 175 16.55 0.50 13.35
CA VAL A 175 15.22 -0.09 13.27
C VAL A 175 15.36 -1.61 13.10
N THR A 176 14.60 -2.37 13.85
CA THR A 176 14.57 -3.82 13.80
C THR A 176 13.13 -4.34 13.77
N SER A 177 12.93 -5.50 13.17
CA SER A 177 11.69 -6.27 13.25
C SER A 177 12.00 -7.67 13.75
N ASN A 178 11.17 -8.20 14.61
CA ASN A 178 11.31 -9.54 15.17
C ASN A 178 10.58 -10.61 14.34
N ASN A 179 9.70 -10.19 13.43
CA ASN A 179 8.89 -11.08 12.61
C ASN A 179 8.67 -10.46 11.23
N GLU A 180 9.12 -11.14 10.19
CA GLU A 180 8.97 -10.69 8.80
C GLU A 180 7.52 -10.67 8.32
N LEU A 181 6.63 -11.36 9.01
CA LEU A 181 5.20 -11.39 8.69
C LEU A 181 4.40 -10.30 9.41
N SER A 182 5.04 -9.57 10.34
CA SER A 182 4.45 -8.51 11.13
C SER A 182 4.83 -7.13 10.63
N SER A 183 3.91 -6.18 10.74
CA SER A 183 4.18 -4.75 10.51
C SER A 183 4.79 -4.07 11.74
N GLN A 184 5.06 -4.79 12.82
CA GLN A 184 5.70 -4.24 14.01
C GLN A 184 7.18 -3.99 13.79
N TYR A 185 7.65 -2.86 14.27
CA TYR A 185 9.07 -2.53 14.28
C TYR A 185 9.45 -1.87 15.59
N SER A 186 10.70 -2.07 15.99
CA SER A 186 11.32 -1.49 17.17
C SER A 186 12.41 -0.53 16.76
N VAL A 187 12.49 0.62 17.41
CA VAL A 187 13.48 1.65 17.10
C VAL A 187 14.40 1.86 18.30
N ARG A 188 15.71 1.69 18.08
CA ARG A 188 16.77 1.87 19.09
C ARG A 188 16.50 1.12 20.39
N GLY A 189 15.91 -0.07 20.30
CA GLY A 189 15.61 -0.94 21.45
C GLY A 189 14.30 -0.59 22.19
N GLY A 190 13.55 0.41 21.71
CA GLY A 190 12.21 0.69 22.24
C GLY A 190 11.18 -0.33 21.79
N SER A 191 10.06 -0.39 22.48
CA SER A 191 8.94 -1.25 22.13
C SER A 191 8.17 -0.69 20.91
N TYR A 192 7.45 -1.56 20.19
CA TYR A 192 6.66 -1.11 19.02
C TYR A 192 5.56 -0.09 19.36
N ASP A 193 5.04 -0.12 20.57
CA ASP A 193 4.01 0.81 21.08
C ASP A 193 4.56 2.18 21.46
N GLU A 194 5.89 2.34 21.46
CA GLU A 194 6.56 3.64 21.62
C GLU A 194 6.71 4.41 20.28
N ASN A 195 6.25 3.84 19.18
CA ASN A 195 6.23 4.48 17.88
C ASN A 195 4.91 5.23 17.68
N ILE A 196 4.96 6.43 17.10
CA ILE A 196 3.77 7.19 16.76
C ILE A 196 3.59 7.26 15.25
N VAL A 197 2.36 7.13 14.79
CA VAL A 197 2.00 7.18 13.37
C VAL A 197 1.01 8.31 13.14
N TYR A 198 1.34 9.17 12.19
CA TYR A 198 0.45 10.21 11.68
C TYR A 198 0.08 9.95 10.23
N VAL A 199 -1.16 10.24 9.87
CA VAL A 199 -1.62 10.25 8.47
C VAL A 199 -2.30 11.60 8.20
N ASN A 200 -1.71 12.38 7.29
CA ASN A 200 -2.16 13.75 6.98
C ASN A 200 -2.30 14.66 8.21
N GLY A 201 -1.38 14.53 9.18
CA GLY A 201 -1.38 15.29 10.43
C GLY A 201 -2.38 14.80 11.49
N LEU A 202 -3.06 13.69 11.24
CA LEU A 202 -3.94 13.02 12.20
C LEU A 202 -3.19 11.86 12.85
N GLU A 203 -3.14 11.83 14.17
CA GLU A 203 -2.60 10.68 14.90
C GLU A 203 -3.47 9.45 14.66
N VAL A 204 -2.85 8.36 14.28
CA VAL A 204 -3.50 7.05 14.16
C VAL A 204 -3.37 6.33 15.50
N PHE A 205 -4.43 6.33 16.26
CA PHE A 205 -4.45 5.79 17.61
C PHE A 205 -4.13 4.29 17.67
N ARG A 206 -4.49 3.52 16.63
CA ARG A 206 -4.23 2.08 16.51
C ARG A 206 -3.65 1.77 15.13
N PRO A 207 -2.33 1.96 14.94
CA PRO A 207 -1.69 1.80 13.63
C PRO A 207 -1.65 0.34 13.15
N LEU A 208 -1.74 -0.62 14.07
CA LEU A 208 -1.85 -2.05 13.76
C LEU A 208 -3.29 -2.49 14.00
N LEU A 209 -3.94 -3.00 12.97
CA LEU A 209 -5.36 -3.33 12.97
C LEU A 209 -5.67 -4.63 13.72
N ILE A 210 -4.69 -5.52 13.87
CA ILE A 210 -4.78 -6.74 14.70
C ILE A 210 -3.48 -7.00 15.42
N ARG A 211 -3.62 -7.68 16.55
CA ARG A 211 -2.54 -8.27 17.32
C ARG A 211 -2.86 -9.75 17.53
N SER A 212 -2.39 -10.62 16.65
CA SER A 212 -2.46 -12.06 16.85
C SER A 212 -1.06 -12.66 16.78
N GLY A 213 -0.80 -13.65 17.63
CA GLY A 213 0.54 -14.07 18.04
C GLY A 213 1.52 -14.58 16.97
N GLN A 214 1.06 -14.90 15.76
CA GLN A 214 1.94 -15.45 14.71
C GLN A 214 2.02 -14.55 13.46
N GLN A 215 0.94 -13.91 13.10
CA GLN A 215 0.89 -12.97 12.00
C GLN A 215 -0.01 -11.81 12.37
N GLU A 216 0.56 -10.63 12.43
CA GLU A 216 -0.20 -9.43 12.67
C GLU A 216 -0.91 -8.97 11.41
N GLY A 217 -2.06 -8.35 11.62
CA GLY A 217 -2.90 -7.85 10.59
C GLY A 217 -2.26 -6.75 9.74
N LEU A 218 -3.07 -6.21 8.84
CA LEU A 218 -2.68 -5.06 8.04
C LEU A 218 -2.35 -3.88 8.93
N SER A 219 -1.26 -3.18 8.61
CA SER A 219 -1.04 -1.82 9.06
C SER A 219 -2.17 -0.91 8.60
N PHE A 220 -2.48 0.13 9.38
CA PHE A 220 -3.42 1.17 8.98
C PHE A 220 -2.99 1.84 7.66
N ILE A 221 -1.69 2.03 7.46
CA ILE A 221 -1.16 2.75 6.30
C ILE A 221 -1.39 1.95 5.02
N ASN A 222 -2.06 2.59 4.05
CA ASN A 222 -2.23 2.02 2.71
C ASN A 222 -1.13 2.56 1.77
N PRO A 223 -0.18 1.71 1.31
CA PRO A 223 0.92 2.15 0.46
C PRO A 223 0.48 2.75 -0.88
N ASP A 224 -0.61 2.24 -1.47
CA ASP A 224 -1.11 2.71 -2.77
C ASP A 224 -1.68 4.15 -2.69
N MET A 225 -2.19 4.54 -1.52
CA MET A 225 -2.68 5.89 -1.24
C MET A 225 -1.57 6.86 -0.83
N THR A 226 -0.37 6.37 -0.49
CA THR A 226 0.72 7.16 0.10
C THR A 226 1.49 7.93 -0.97
N GLU A 227 1.69 9.23 -0.76
CA GLU A 227 2.55 10.10 -1.57
C GLU A 227 3.94 10.25 -0.95
N ALA A 228 4.00 10.57 0.34
CA ALA A 228 5.24 10.78 1.05
C ALA A 228 5.23 10.07 2.41
N VAL A 229 6.40 9.57 2.77
CA VAL A 229 6.68 8.93 4.05
C VAL A 229 7.81 9.70 4.70
N ASN A 230 7.56 10.30 5.85
CA ASN A 230 8.58 10.95 6.67
C ASN A 230 8.79 10.11 7.93
N PHE A 231 10.02 9.75 8.18
CA PHE A 231 10.39 8.91 9.33
C PHE A 231 11.51 9.55 10.16
N SER A 232 11.40 9.46 11.48
CA SER A 232 12.48 9.83 12.41
C SER A 232 12.65 8.76 13.48
N ALA A 233 13.87 8.26 13.60
CA ALA A 233 14.30 7.35 14.66
C ALA A 233 14.75 8.12 15.91
N GLY A 234 13.87 8.94 16.49
CA GLY A 234 14.13 9.78 17.65
C GLY A 234 14.61 11.19 17.30
N GLY A 235 14.54 12.10 18.26
CA GLY A 235 14.92 13.51 18.07
C GLY A 235 13.97 14.30 17.17
N PHE A 236 12.69 13.95 17.15
CA PHE A 236 11.65 14.60 16.35
C PHE A 236 11.16 15.91 16.94
N GLU A 237 10.47 16.69 16.13
CA GLU A 237 9.93 18.00 16.49
C GLU A 237 8.90 17.91 17.62
N ALA A 238 8.78 18.97 18.41
CA ALA A 238 7.86 19.05 19.56
C ALA A 238 6.37 18.90 19.20
N ARG A 239 6.00 19.06 17.91
CA ARG A 239 4.63 18.82 17.45
C ARG A 239 4.22 17.34 17.50
N TYR A 240 5.19 16.44 17.50
CA TYR A 240 4.98 15.01 17.68
C TYR A 240 5.20 14.65 19.14
N GLY A 241 4.12 14.59 19.89
CA GLY A 241 4.16 14.29 21.33
C GLY A 241 3.91 12.82 21.64
N ASP A 242 4.02 12.50 22.91
CA ASP A 242 3.45 11.31 23.58
C ASP A 242 4.16 9.95 23.30
N LYS A 243 5.13 9.87 22.41
CA LYS A 243 5.90 8.66 22.14
C LYS A 243 7.40 8.94 22.16
N MET A 244 8.21 7.90 22.42
CA MET A 244 9.63 8.10 22.73
C MET A 244 10.57 7.56 21.66
N SER A 245 10.16 6.57 20.87
CA SER A 245 11.08 5.85 20.00
C SER A 245 11.11 6.39 18.57
N SER A 246 9.98 6.57 17.91
CA SER A 246 9.96 7.07 16.53
C SER A 246 8.67 7.80 16.16
N VAL A 247 8.77 8.55 15.07
CA VAL A 247 7.65 9.16 14.36
C VAL A 247 7.62 8.67 12.93
N LEU A 248 6.45 8.22 12.48
CA LEU A 248 6.14 7.90 11.09
C LEU A 248 5.00 8.81 10.64
N ASP A 249 5.31 9.80 9.81
CA ASP A 249 4.35 10.80 9.30
C ASP A 249 4.10 10.58 7.82
N ILE A 250 2.86 10.20 7.50
CA ILE A 250 2.41 9.79 6.19
C ILE A 250 1.55 10.87 5.56
N THR A 251 1.83 11.18 4.31
CA THR A 251 0.98 12.04 3.49
C THR A 251 0.33 11.21 2.40
N TYR A 252 -1.00 11.22 2.33
CA TYR A 252 -1.76 10.58 1.26
C TYR A 252 -1.82 11.47 0.02
N LYS A 253 -1.93 10.83 -1.13
CA LYS A 253 -1.97 11.47 -2.45
C LYS A 253 -3.11 12.46 -2.58
N LYS A 254 -2.84 13.53 -3.32
CA LYS A 254 -3.86 14.47 -3.84
C LYS A 254 -3.76 14.44 -5.37
N PRO A 255 -4.46 13.53 -6.05
CA PRO A 255 -4.39 13.39 -7.51
C PRO A 255 -4.82 14.67 -8.22
N LYS A 256 -4.22 14.94 -9.38
CA LYS A 256 -4.60 16.09 -10.24
C LYS A 256 -5.65 15.72 -11.28
N GLY A 257 -5.93 14.45 -11.45
CA GLY A 257 -6.90 13.90 -12.39
C GLY A 257 -7.36 12.51 -11.93
N PHE A 258 -7.87 11.71 -12.86
CA PHE A 258 -8.20 10.31 -12.57
C PHE A 258 -6.94 9.44 -12.62
N GLU A 259 -6.73 8.65 -11.61
CA GLU A 259 -5.68 7.64 -11.53
C GLU A 259 -6.19 6.40 -10.78
N GLY A 260 -5.57 5.26 -11.02
CA GLY A 260 -5.96 4.04 -10.33
C GLY A 260 -4.96 2.91 -10.57
N SER A 261 -4.96 1.96 -9.67
CA SER A 261 -4.19 0.72 -9.75
C SER A 261 -4.98 -0.44 -9.19
N ALA A 262 -4.70 -1.63 -9.68
CA ALA A 262 -5.19 -2.87 -9.10
C ALA A 262 -4.10 -3.93 -9.20
N SER A 263 -3.97 -4.74 -8.16
CA SER A 263 -3.03 -5.86 -8.12
C SER A 263 -3.68 -7.05 -7.43
N ALA A 264 -3.28 -8.24 -7.83
CA ALA A 264 -3.70 -9.48 -7.21
C ALA A 264 -2.53 -10.46 -7.15
N SER A 265 -2.43 -11.20 -6.05
CA SER A 265 -1.42 -12.22 -5.80
C SER A 265 -2.01 -13.36 -4.99
N LEU A 266 -1.19 -14.39 -4.71
CA LEU A 266 -1.58 -15.47 -3.79
C LEU A 266 -1.76 -14.98 -2.34
N LEU A 267 -1.24 -13.80 -1.99
CA LEU A 267 -1.31 -13.22 -0.66
C LEU A 267 -2.45 -12.20 -0.51
N GLY A 268 -3.15 -11.87 -1.59
CA GLY A 268 -4.28 -10.94 -1.54
C GLY A 268 -4.50 -10.13 -2.80
N ALA A 269 -5.30 -9.10 -2.68
CA ALA A 269 -5.63 -8.17 -3.75
C ALA A 269 -5.74 -6.74 -3.22
N ASN A 270 -5.29 -5.79 -4.03
CA ASN A 270 -5.37 -4.36 -3.74
C ASN A 270 -6.04 -3.64 -4.89
N ALA A 271 -6.79 -2.61 -4.58
CA ALA A 271 -7.33 -1.68 -5.57
C ALA A 271 -7.23 -0.25 -5.03
N TYR A 272 -6.86 0.66 -5.89
CA TYR A 272 -6.71 2.08 -5.59
C TYR A 272 -7.35 2.91 -6.68
N VAL A 273 -8.08 3.93 -6.29
CA VAL A 273 -8.68 4.91 -7.20
C VAL A 273 -8.50 6.30 -6.62
N GLY A 274 -7.94 7.19 -7.43
CA GLY A 274 -7.81 8.61 -7.14
C GLY A 274 -8.50 9.44 -8.21
N SER A 275 -9.12 10.55 -7.81
CA SER A 275 -9.71 11.49 -8.76
C SER A 275 -9.73 12.91 -8.20
N SER A 276 -9.69 13.87 -9.12
CA SER A 276 -9.85 15.29 -8.82
C SER A 276 -10.80 15.93 -9.80
N SER A 277 -11.74 16.72 -9.29
CA SER A 277 -12.71 17.48 -10.10
C SER A 277 -12.96 18.84 -9.44
N GLY A 278 -12.43 19.90 -10.05
CA GLY A 278 -12.56 21.27 -9.55
C GLY A 278 -12.02 21.44 -8.13
N LYS A 279 -12.92 21.59 -7.16
CA LYS A 279 -12.58 21.80 -5.74
C LYS A 279 -12.50 20.52 -4.92
N PHE A 280 -12.84 19.37 -5.51
CA PHE A 280 -12.91 18.09 -4.82
C PHE A 280 -11.81 17.15 -5.27
N THR A 281 -11.13 16.54 -4.32
CA THR A 281 -10.12 15.51 -4.57
C THR A 281 -10.41 14.33 -3.66
N GLN A 282 -10.30 13.12 -4.17
CA GLN A 282 -10.46 11.92 -3.38
C GLN A 282 -9.45 10.86 -3.77
N VAL A 283 -9.04 10.06 -2.80
CA VAL A 283 -8.32 8.79 -2.96
C VAL A 283 -9.03 7.74 -2.13
N THR A 284 -9.21 6.56 -2.70
CA THR A 284 -9.85 5.43 -2.03
C THR A 284 -9.03 4.18 -2.33
N GLY A 285 -8.69 3.45 -1.31
CA GLY A 285 -7.94 2.20 -1.37
C GLY A 285 -8.71 1.06 -0.72
N PHE A 286 -8.72 -0.07 -1.38
CA PHE A 286 -9.23 -1.34 -0.88
C PHE A 286 -8.09 -2.34 -0.80
N ARG A 287 -8.01 -3.09 0.30
CA ARG A 287 -7.05 -4.18 0.46
C ARG A 287 -7.74 -5.42 0.99
N TYR A 288 -7.40 -6.54 0.39
CA TYR A 288 -7.66 -7.88 0.92
C TYR A 288 -6.33 -8.60 1.07
N LYS A 289 -6.07 -9.19 2.21
CA LYS A 289 -4.85 -9.95 2.49
C LYS A 289 -5.18 -11.27 3.15
N THR A 290 -4.46 -12.32 2.76
CA THR A 290 -4.53 -13.64 3.38
C THR A 290 -3.12 -14.21 3.54
N GLY A 291 -2.81 -14.74 4.70
CA GLY A 291 -1.54 -15.44 4.97
C GLY A 291 -1.63 -16.96 4.80
N ARG A 292 -2.81 -17.50 4.49
CA ARG A 292 -3.06 -18.94 4.48
C ARG A 292 -2.10 -19.73 3.60
N SER A 293 -1.82 -19.26 2.40
CA SER A 293 -0.93 -19.96 1.46
C SER A 293 0.52 -19.95 1.93
N LEU A 294 0.99 -18.87 2.52
CA LEU A 294 2.33 -18.73 3.05
C LEU A 294 2.52 -19.60 4.31
N LEU A 295 1.57 -19.51 5.24
CA LEU A 295 1.64 -20.23 6.51
C LEU A 295 1.51 -21.75 6.35
N LYS A 296 0.87 -22.23 5.28
CA LYS A 296 0.85 -23.66 4.93
C LYS A 296 2.19 -24.22 4.43
N THR A 297 3.09 -23.35 3.98
CA THR A 297 4.43 -23.76 3.52
C THR A 297 5.46 -23.76 4.64
N THR A 298 5.13 -23.17 5.79
CA THR A 298 5.97 -23.22 6.98
C THR A 298 5.72 -24.54 7.71
N ASP A 299 6.79 -25.16 8.21
CA ASP A 299 6.71 -26.37 9.04
C ASP A 299 6.21 -25.96 10.44
N THR A 300 4.92 -25.63 10.52
CA THR A 300 4.26 -25.26 11.77
C THR A 300 3.34 -26.38 12.22
N ASP A 301 3.38 -26.67 13.51
CA ASP A 301 2.50 -27.68 14.14
C ASP A 301 1.05 -27.16 14.32
N ALA A 302 0.57 -26.31 13.40
CA ALA A 302 -0.76 -25.73 13.48
C ALA A 302 -1.23 -25.20 12.12
N GLU A 303 -2.54 -25.13 11.91
CA GLU A 303 -3.15 -24.42 10.76
C GLU A 303 -3.52 -23.00 11.16
N TYR A 304 -3.02 -22.04 10.39
CA TYR A 304 -3.33 -20.61 10.54
C TYR A 304 -4.08 -20.11 9.33
N ASP A 305 -5.20 -19.43 9.53
CA ASP A 305 -6.02 -18.86 8.45
C ASP A 305 -6.39 -17.39 8.74
N PRO A 306 -5.41 -16.48 8.66
CA PRO A 306 -5.67 -15.06 8.78
C PRO A 306 -6.20 -14.50 7.46
N ASN A 307 -7.25 -13.67 7.53
CA ASN A 307 -7.71 -12.88 6.41
C ASN A 307 -8.18 -11.50 6.87
N PHE A 308 -7.84 -10.50 6.06
CA PHE A 308 -7.96 -9.10 6.39
C PHE A 308 -8.58 -8.35 5.22
N ILE A 309 -9.56 -7.50 5.49
CA ILE A 309 -10.19 -6.60 4.53
C ILE A 309 -10.13 -5.20 5.10
N ASP A 310 -9.71 -4.24 4.29
CA ASP A 310 -9.67 -2.84 4.69
C ASP A 310 -10.11 -1.96 3.50
N LEU A 311 -10.90 -0.97 3.82
CA LEU A 311 -11.34 0.09 2.90
C LEU A 311 -11.00 1.43 3.53
N GLN A 312 -10.18 2.21 2.84
CA GLN A 312 -9.82 3.56 3.26
C GLN A 312 -10.22 4.59 2.22
N THR A 313 -10.58 5.77 2.67
CA THR A 313 -10.81 6.92 1.80
C THR A 313 -10.27 8.20 2.43
N TYR A 314 -9.63 9.03 1.61
CA TYR A 314 -9.24 10.39 1.98
C TYR A 314 -9.79 11.36 0.96
N MET A 315 -10.58 12.31 1.43
CA MET A 315 -11.29 13.28 0.62
C MET A 315 -10.89 14.69 1.05
N THR A 316 -10.68 15.55 0.07
CA THR A 316 -10.39 16.97 0.29
C THR A 316 -11.38 17.82 -0.50
N TYR A 317 -11.96 18.82 0.13
CA TYR A 317 -12.83 19.78 -0.53
C TYR A 317 -12.43 21.20 -0.20
N GLN A 318 -12.16 22.00 -1.25
CA GLN A 318 -11.84 23.40 -1.13
C GLN A 318 -13.14 24.22 -1.00
N LEU A 319 -13.55 24.54 0.22
CA LEU A 319 -14.77 25.32 0.49
C LEU A 319 -14.67 26.75 -0.10
N ALA A 320 -13.52 27.40 0.14
CA ALA A 320 -13.20 28.73 -0.35
C ALA A 320 -11.67 28.84 -0.56
N PRO A 321 -11.13 29.89 -1.20
CA PRO A 321 -9.67 30.00 -1.46
C PRO A 321 -8.77 29.80 -0.24
N LYS A 322 -9.28 30.09 0.96
CA LYS A 322 -8.56 29.98 2.24
C LYS A 322 -9.09 28.89 3.16
N TRP A 323 -10.12 28.14 2.74
CA TRP A 323 -10.77 27.14 3.58
C TRP A 323 -10.77 25.77 2.89
N GLU A 324 -10.19 24.78 3.56
CA GLU A 324 -10.16 23.39 3.11
C GLU A 324 -10.75 22.49 4.18
N ILE A 325 -11.61 21.56 3.81
CA ILE A 325 -12.10 20.47 4.66
C ILE A 325 -11.58 19.14 4.14
N ASN A 326 -11.08 18.31 5.04
CA ASN A 326 -10.56 16.99 4.72
C ASN A 326 -11.29 15.95 5.55
N PHE A 327 -11.56 14.81 4.96
CA PHE A 327 -12.13 13.64 5.61
C PHE A 327 -11.23 12.43 5.39
N LEU A 328 -10.86 11.73 6.46
CA LEU A 328 -10.18 10.44 6.44
C LEU A 328 -11.10 9.41 7.06
N GLY A 329 -11.43 8.36 6.33
CA GLY A 329 -12.24 7.24 6.79
C GLY A 329 -11.53 5.90 6.59
N ASN A 330 -11.71 4.98 7.53
CA ASN A 330 -11.23 3.61 7.44
C ASN A 330 -12.27 2.64 8.02
N LEU A 331 -12.50 1.56 7.31
CA LEU A 331 -13.25 0.39 7.75
C LEU A 331 -12.36 -0.83 7.58
N ALA A 332 -12.12 -1.59 8.65
CA ALA A 332 -11.33 -2.81 8.58
C ALA A 332 -12.08 -3.98 9.27
N ILE A 333 -12.00 -5.15 8.63
CA ILE A 333 -12.53 -6.41 9.14
C ILE A 333 -11.41 -7.43 9.06
N ASN A 334 -11.08 -7.99 10.22
CA ASN A 334 -9.99 -8.91 10.36
C ASN A 334 -10.51 -10.19 11.01
N ASN A 335 -10.22 -11.34 10.41
CA ASN A 335 -10.55 -12.63 10.95
C ASN A 335 -9.27 -13.46 11.07
N TYR A 336 -9.15 -14.15 12.18
CA TYR A 336 -8.06 -15.06 12.46
C TYR A 336 -8.63 -16.38 12.94
N LYS A 337 -8.07 -17.47 12.42
CA LYS A 337 -8.39 -18.81 12.85
C LYS A 337 -7.11 -19.57 13.08
N PHE A 338 -7.02 -20.25 14.22
CA PHE A 338 -5.91 -21.11 14.60
C PHE A 338 -6.43 -22.49 14.97
N ILE A 339 -5.85 -23.54 14.41
CA ILE A 339 -6.15 -24.93 14.73
C ILE A 339 -4.81 -25.61 15.07
N PRO A 340 -4.59 -25.96 16.34
CA PRO A 340 -3.37 -26.66 16.74
C PRO A 340 -3.36 -28.08 16.21
N HIS A 341 -2.20 -28.57 15.79
CA HIS A 341 -1.99 -29.95 15.41
C HIS A 341 -1.37 -30.76 16.55
N THR A 342 -1.59 -32.07 16.51
CA THR A 342 -0.93 -33.00 17.39
C THR A 342 0.59 -32.91 17.21
N ARG A 343 1.36 -32.84 18.31
CA ARG A 343 2.81 -32.73 18.32
C ARG A 343 3.43 -34.00 18.88
N GLU A 344 4.57 -34.37 18.31
CA GLU A 344 5.36 -35.52 18.76
C GLU A 344 6.83 -35.11 18.85
N THR A 345 7.46 -35.43 19.98
CA THR A 345 8.88 -35.18 20.24
C THR A 345 9.49 -36.39 20.87
N SER A 346 10.64 -36.83 20.37
CA SER A 346 11.43 -37.91 20.97
C SER A 346 12.69 -37.35 21.64
N PHE A 347 13.03 -37.85 22.81
CA PHE A 347 14.20 -37.43 23.58
C PHE A 347 14.78 -38.59 24.35
N GLY A 348 16.03 -38.48 24.79
CA GLY A 348 16.75 -39.51 25.51
C GLY A 348 18.00 -40.02 24.79
N THR A 349 18.44 -41.22 25.14
CA THR A 349 19.61 -41.86 24.53
C THR A 349 19.17 -42.94 23.54
N ALA A 350 20.12 -43.43 22.70
CA ALA A 350 19.83 -44.49 21.73
C ALA A 350 19.26 -45.77 22.34
N THR A 351 19.60 -46.04 23.63
CA THR A 351 19.15 -47.22 24.38
C THR A 351 17.94 -46.94 25.27
N ASN A 352 17.57 -45.70 25.50
CA ASN A 352 16.45 -45.31 26.34
C ASN A 352 15.82 -44.01 25.77
N ALA A 353 15.22 -44.14 24.60
CA ALA A 353 14.50 -43.05 23.95
C ALA A 353 13.05 -43.05 24.47
N LYS A 354 12.59 -41.87 24.85
CA LYS A 354 11.19 -41.60 25.20
C LYS A 354 10.52 -40.80 24.11
N LYS A 355 9.23 -41.02 23.94
CA LYS A 355 8.35 -40.30 23.03
C LYS A 355 7.32 -39.56 23.86
N PHE A 356 7.21 -38.26 23.56
CA PHE A 356 6.19 -37.40 24.14
C PHE A 356 5.26 -36.93 23.01
N LYS A 357 4.00 -37.24 23.15
CA LYS A 357 2.97 -36.86 22.16
C LYS A 357 1.90 -36.03 22.83
N VAL A 358 1.57 -34.89 22.24
CA VAL A 358 0.48 -34.01 22.68
C VAL A 358 -0.60 -34.05 21.62
N PHE A 359 -1.73 -34.59 21.95
CA PHE A 359 -2.92 -34.61 21.12
C PHE A 359 -3.64 -33.28 21.33
N MET A 360 -3.70 -32.47 20.29
CA MET A 360 -4.37 -31.18 20.35
C MET A 360 -5.70 -31.26 19.60
N SER A 361 -6.72 -30.62 20.17
CA SER A 361 -8.06 -30.52 19.55
C SER A 361 -8.63 -29.13 19.79
N GLY A 362 -9.67 -28.76 18.99
CA GLY A 362 -10.31 -27.47 19.11
C GLY A 362 -9.70 -26.39 18.21
N GLN A 363 -10.04 -25.14 18.47
CA GLN A 363 -9.62 -24.00 17.65
C GLN A 363 -9.72 -22.69 18.42
N GLU A 364 -9.00 -21.67 17.92
CA GLU A 364 -9.15 -20.27 18.29
C GLU A 364 -9.75 -19.54 17.10
N ARG A 365 -10.63 -18.57 17.36
CA ARG A 365 -11.23 -17.70 16.36
C ARG A 365 -11.35 -16.30 16.91
N ASP A 366 -10.71 -15.36 16.21
CA ASP A 366 -10.75 -13.96 16.57
C ASP A 366 -11.31 -13.14 15.41
N LYS A 367 -12.13 -12.17 15.75
CA LYS A 367 -12.73 -11.25 14.80
C LYS A 367 -12.63 -9.84 15.32
N PHE A 368 -12.07 -8.95 14.50
CA PHE A 368 -11.89 -7.54 14.84
C PHE A 368 -12.55 -6.71 13.73
N GLU A 369 -13.48 -5.87 14.11
CA GLU A 369 -14.14 -4.91 13.23
C GLU A 369 -13.82 -3.51 13.73
N THR A 370 -13.16 -2.69 12.89
CA THR A 370 -12.77 -1.33 13.26
C THR A 370 -13.36 -0.32 12.29
N LEU A 371 -13.81 0.78 12.85
CA LEU A 371 -14.26 1.95 12.11
C LEU A 371 -13.57 3.19 12.66
N PHE A 372 -12.93 3.93 11.78
CA PHE A 372 -12.28 5.21 12.08
C PHE A 372 -12.77 6.28 11.12
N GLY A 373 -13.00 7.47 11.65
CA GLY A 373 -13.34 8.64 10.87
C GLY A 373 -12.72 9.89 11.48
N ALA A 374 -12.18 10.75 10.63
CA ALA A 374 -11.63 12.04 11.08
C ALA A 374 -11.96 13.15 10.09
N LEU A 375 -12.27 14.32 10.63
CA LEU A 375 -12.51 15.55 9.89
C LEU A 375 -11.45 16.59 10.28
N THR A 376 -10.89 17.26 9.30
CA THR A 376 -9.96 18.38 9.50
C THR A 376 -10.49 19.58 8.74
N LEU A 377 -10.68 20.69 9.41
CA LEU A 377 -10.97 21.99 8.81
C LEU A 377 -9.73 22.86 8.92
N LYS A 378 -9.21 23.33 7.78
CA LYS A 378 -8.04 24.19 7.67
C LYS A 378 -8.46 25.58 7.20
N HIS A 379 -7.88 26.59 7.81
CA HIS A 379 -8.06 27.99 7.42
C HIS A 379 -6.71 28.70 7.31
N ASN A 380 -6.34 29.11 6.12
CA ASN A 380 -5.15 29.92 5.88
C ASN A 380 -5.49 31.40 6.13
N LEU A 381 -5.09 31.93 7.29
CA LEU A 381 -5.26 33.35 7.61
C LEU A 381 -4.44 34.22 6.67
N ASN A 382 -3.18 33.84 6.45
CA ASN A 382 -2.22 34.46 5.55
C ASN A 382 -1.19 33.39 5.10
N ASP A 383 -0.19 33.79 4.30
CA ASP A 383 0.80 32.87 3.73
C ASP A 383 1.68 32.17 4.78
N ASN A 384 1.72 32.70 6.02
CA ASN A 384 2.56 32.18 7.11
C ASN A 384 1.78 31.60 8.28
N THR A 385 0.43 31.66 8.24
CA THR A 385 -0.41 31.24 9.38
C THR A 385 -1.58 30.39 8.91
N GLU A 386 -1.60 29.14 9.36
CA GLU A 386 -2.71 28.20 9.17
C GLU A 386 -3.36 27.88 10.53
N LEU A 387 -4.68 27.91 10.59
CA LEU A 387 -5.46 27.38 11.70
C LEU A 387 -6.08 26.04 11.28
N GLY A 388 -5.92 25.02 12.13
CA GLY A 388 -6.49 23.70 11.93
C GLY A 388 -7.41 23.32 13.10
N LEU A 389 -8.60 22.81 12.76
CA LEU A 389 -9.48 22.13 13.70
C LEU A 389 -9.63 20.69 13.26
N GLN A 390 -9.35 19.74 14.16
CA GLN A 390 -9.43 18.32 13.89
C GLN A 390 -10.37 17.65 14.88
N ALA A 391 -11.20 16.73 14.38
CA ALA A 391 -12.03 15.86 15.18
C ALA A 391 -11.96 14.44 14.62
N SER A 392 -11.75 13.45 15.48
CA SER A 392 -11.70 12.04 15.09
C SER A 392 -12.54 11.18 16.03
N ALA A 393 -13.03 10.07 15.48
CA ALA A 393 -13.74 9.05 16.23
C ALA A 393 -13.23 7.67 15.79
N PHE A 394 -13.08 6.79 16.75
CA PHE A 394 -12.65 5.41 16.57
C PHE A 394 -13.56 4.48 17.35
N THR A 395 -13.95 3.37 16.73
CA THR A 395 -14.64 2.28 17.41
C THR A 395 -14.09 0.94 16.96
N SER A 396 -14.01 -0.01 17.87
CA SER A 396 -13.59 -1.38 17.61
C SER A 396 -14.57 -2.34 18.27
N LYS A 397 -14.94 -3.38 17.54
CA LYS A 397 -15.64 -4.54 18.08
C LYS A 397 -14.69 -5.73 17.97
N GLU A 398 -14.37 -6.32 19.11
CA GLU A 398 -13.41 -7.41 19.24
C GLU A 398 -14.11 -8.64 19.81
N GLU A 399 -14.02 -9.74 19.09
CA GLU A 399 -14.53 -11.04 19.51
C GLU A 399 -13.37 -12.01 19.48
N GLU A 400 -12.98 -12.52 20.63
CA GLU A 400 -11.93 -13.52 20.80
C GLU A 400 -12.53 -14.75 21.45
N GLY A 401 -12.33 -15.90 20.85
CA GLY A 401 -12.88 -17.13 21.35
C GLY A 401 -11.95 -18.30 21.08
N TYR A 402 -11.63 -19.05 22.10
CA TYR A 402 -10.85 -20.26 21.99
C TYR A 402 -11.52 -21.42 22.69
N ASP A 403 -11.42 -22.60 22.07
CA ASP A 403 -11.80 -23.89 22.62
C ASP A 403 -10.70 -24.88 22.22
N ILE A 404 -9.65 -24.91 23.04
CA ILE A 404 -8.44 -25.73 22.76
C ILE A 404 -8.24 -26.68 23.95
N ALA A 405 -8.16 -27.95 23.64
CA ALA A 405 -7.82 -29.00 24.60
C ALA A 405 -6.56 -29.74 24.16
N GLY A 406 -5.80 -30.18 25.11
CA GLY A 406 -4.59 -30.96 24.88
C GLY A 406 -4.48 -32.11 25.86
N ASP A 407 -4.42 -33.34 25.34
CA ASP A 407 -4.07 -34.54 26.08
C ASP A 407 -2.62 -34.93 25.75
N TYR A 408 -1.93 -35.57 26.68
CA TYR A 408 -0.56 -35.99 26.44
C TYR A 408 -0.32 -37.46 26.75
N TRP A 409 0.61 -38.02 26.02
CA TRP A 409 1.14 -39.36 26.26
C TRP A 409 2.65 -39.31 26.33
N LEU A 410 3.23 -40.05 27.29
CA LEU A 410 4.65 -40.19 27.45
C LEU A 410 4.97 -41.66 27.65
N GLY A 411 5.77 -42.27 26.78
CA GLY A 411 6.13 -43.67 26.81
C GLY A 411 7.48 -43.92 26.17
N ASP A 412 7.84 -45.22 26.05
CA ASP A 412 9.04 -45.62 25.36
C ASP A 412 8.91 -45.41 23.85
N ALA A 413 9.97 -44.92 23.20
CA ALA A 413 9.91 -44.60 21.77
C ALA A 413 9.66 -45.83 20.88
N ALA A 414 9.87 -47.06 21.41
CA ALA A 414 9.58 -48.33 20.75
C ALA A 414 8.11 -48.76 20.86
N GLU A 415 7.32 -48.17 21.76
CA GLU A 415 5.88 -48.40 21.86
C GLU A 415 5.14 -47.53 20.85
N GLU A 416 4.40 -48.15 19.95
CA GLU A 416 3.43 -47.42 19.11
C GLU A 416 2.32 -46.88 20.02
N GLY A 417 2.51 -45.64 20.47
CA GLY A 417 1.61 -45.02 21.44
C GLY A 417 0.22 -44.78 20.91
N GLY A 418 -0.68 -45.44 21.57
CA GLY A 418 -2.08 -45.16 21.77
C GLY A 418 -2.88 -44.58 20.63
N GLY A 419 -3.88 -45.35 20.16
CA GLY A 419 -4.94 -44.83 19.30
C GLY A 419 -5.66 -43.68 19.96
N GLU A 420 -6.28 -42.87 19.12
CA GLU A 420 -7.19 -41.77 19.52
C GLU A 420 -8.10 -42.26 20.67
N ILE A 421 -8.05 -41.52 21.77
CA ILE A 421 -9.02 -41.67 22.83
C ILE A 421 -10.32 -41.09 22.28
N GLN A 422 -11.35 -41.96 22.04
CA GLN A 422 -12.70 -41.55 21.59
C GLN A 422 -13.44 -40.76 22.65
#